data_51243f42351367b706f4dd8168957cb4
#
_entry.id   51243f42351367b706f4dd8168957cb4
#
_cell.length_a   1.000
_cell.length_b   1.000
_cell.length_c   1.000
_cell.angle_alpha   90.00
_cell.angle_beta   90.00
_cell.angle_gamma   90.00
#
_symmetry.space_group_name_H-M   'P 1'
#
loop_
_entity.id
_entity.type
_entity.pdbx_description
1 polymer ?
#
loop_
_entity_poly.entity_id
_entity_poly.type
_entity_poly.pdbx_seq_one_letter_code
_entity_poly.pdbx_strand_id
1 'polypeptide(L)'
;MGGVVGWKRKMVRKERAEIAAQNIEVKVLEGTEIGPQIWQLFYQLYERTYAKRNGTRGYLTEAFFQEIALTMPEQIAMAVAYQSDIPIACALYFYDADTLYGRYWGSVAEFSYLHFELCYYRGIEFAIEKGLTKYDAGAQGEHKIIRGFEPIKTHSLHWIEHPQ
;
A
#
# COMPACT_ATOMS: atom_id res chain seq x y z
N MET A 1 -12.44 23.36 -7.92
CA MET A 1 -12.26 22.00 -7.44
C MET A 1 -13.43 21.10 -7.73
N GLY A 2 -14.55 21.70 -7.80
CA GLY A 2 -15.79 21.00 -7.66
C GLY A 2 -16.02 19.76 -8.51
N GLY A 3 -16.19 19.91 -9.80
CA GLY A 3 -16.66 18.81 -10.63
C GLY A 3 -15.75 17.60 -10.69
N VAL A 4 -14.50 17.82 -11.08
CA VAL A 4 -13.55 16.72 -11.28
C VAL A 4 -13.23 16.03 -9.96
N VAL A 5 -12.94 16.83 -8.95
CA VAL A 5 -12.59 16.29 -7.64
C VAL A 5 -13.78 15.57 -7.01
N GLY A 6 -14.98 16.10 -7.18
CA GLY A 6 -16.18 15.45 -6.67
C GLY A 6 -16.42 14.11 -7.32
N TRP A 7 -16.21 14.01 -8.62
CA TRP A 7 -16.38 12.76 -9.34
C TRP A 7 -15.36 11.71 -8.84
N LYS A 8 -14.10 12.11 -8.68
CA LYS A 8 -13.07 11.20 -8.20
C LYS A 8 -13.36 10.71 -6.79
N ARG A 9 -13.84 11.60 -5.92
CA ARG A 9 -14.20 11.20 -4.56
C ARG A 9 -15.32 10.17 -4.55
N LYS A 10 -16.28 10.35 -5.43
CA LYS A 10 -17.40 9.43 -5.53
C LYS A 10 -16.92 8.04 -5.95
N MET A 11 -16.02 8.01 -6.92
CA MET A 11 -15.45 6.76 -7.41
C MET A 11 -14.63 6.07 -6.31
N VAL A 12 -13.82 6.82 -5.60
CA VAL A 12 -13.01 6.29 -4.51
C VAL A 12 -13.91 5.69 -3.43
N ARG A 13 -14.95 6.38 -3.03
CA ARG A 13 -15.87 5.86 -2.02
C ARG A 13 -16.53 4.58 -2.46
N LYS A 14 -16.90 4.50 -3.73
CA LYS A 14 -17.51 3.29 -4.28
C LYS A 14 -16.54 2.12 -4.21
N GLU A 15 -15.29 2.35 -4.61
CA GLU A 15 -14.29 1.30 -4.59
C GLU A 15 -14.00 0.82 -3.17
N ARG A 16 -13.95 1.75 -2.22
CA ARG A 16 -13.68 1.39 -0.83
C ARG A 16 -14.86 0.65 -0.21
N ALA A 17 -16.09 1.03 -0.57
CA ALA A 17 -17.26 0.32 -0.09
C ALA A 17 -17.28 -1.12 -0.60
N GLU A 18 -16.75 -1.35 -1.78
CA GLU A 18 -16.69 -2.69 -2.35
C GLU A 18 -15.75 -3.60 -1.54
N ILE A 19 -14.72 -3.05 -0.94
CA ILE A 19 -13.83 -3.83 -0.06
C ILE A 19 -14.62 -4.38 1.12
N ALA A 20 -15.38 -3.52 1.79
CA ALA A 20 -16.17 -3.96 2.93
C ALA A 20 -17.25 -4.98 2.50
N ALA A 21 -17.81 -4.80 1.30
CA ALA A 21 -18.82 -5.71 0.78
C ALA A 21 -18.29 -7.11 0.53
N GLN A 22 -16.99 -7.26 0.35
CA GLN A 22 -16.34 -8.56 0.20
C GLN A 22 -15.93 -9.17 1.53
N ASN A 23 -16.33 -8.59 2.64
CA ASN A 23 -15.93 -9.01 3.99
C ASN A 23 -14.43 -8.90 4.20
N ILE A 24 -13.82 -7.88 3.64
CA ILE A 24 -12.38 -7.63 3.80
C ILE A 24 -12.19 -6.48 4.75
N GLU A 25 -11.36 -6.70 5.77
CA GLU A 25 -10.96 -5.68 6.72
C GLU A 25 -9.48 -5.40 6.54
N VAL A 26 -9.09 -4.14 6.55
CA VAL A 26 -7.69 -3.76 6.35
C VAL A 26 -7.17 -3.10 7.60
N LYS A 27 -5.98 -3.52 8.03
CA LYS A 27 -5.28 -2.93 9.18
C LYS A 27 -3.89 -2.51 8.73
N VAL A 28 -3.43 -1.36 9.25
CA VAL A 28 -2.06 -0.93 9.02
C VAL A 28 -1.27 -1.19 10.28
N LEU A 29 -0.26 -2.03 10.17
CA LEU A 29 0.60 -2.41 11.28
C LEU A 29 1.92 -1.66 11.16
N GLU A 30 2.36 -1.04 12.26
CA GLU A 30 3.67 -0.40 12.27
C GLU A 30 4.73 -1.41 12.67
N GLY A 31 5.97 -1.12 12.36
CA GLY A 31 7.07 -2.08 12.36
C GLY A 31 7.04 -3.15 13.45
N THR A 32 6.98 -2.73 14.71
CA THR A 32 7.03 -3.69 15.82
C THR A 32 5.73 -4.49 15.97
N GLU A 33 4.65 -4.04 15.34
CA GLU A 33 3.38 -4.75 15.39
C GLU A 33 3.29 -5.86 14.35
N ILE A 34 4.23 -5.91 13.42
CA ILE A 34 4.22 -6.91 12.36
C ILE A 34 4.86 -8.18 12.90
N GLY A 35 4.05 -9.18 13.20
CA GLY A 35 4.54 -10.43 13.75
C GLY A 35 5.23 -11.30 12.71
N PRO A 36 5.96 -12.33 13.16
CA PRO A 36 6.72 -13.19 12.24
C PRO A 36 5.82 -13.94 11.25
N GLN A 37 4.61 -14.27 11.64
CA GLN A 37 3.69 -14.96 10.74
C GLN A 37 3.26 -14.06 9.58
N ILE A 38 3.06 -12.78 9.84
CA ILE A 38 2.70 -11.82 8.80
C ILE A 38 3.90 -11.59 7.88
N TRP A 39 5.11 -11.49 8.42
CA TRP A 39 6.30 -11.38 7.61
C TRP A 39 6.49 -12.60 6.69
N GLN A 40 6.24 -13.79 7.22
CA GLN A 40 6.35 -15.01 6.43
C GLN A 40 5.35 -15.01 5.29
N LEU A 41 4.10 -14.63 5.58
CA LEU A 41 3.08 -14.54 4.53
C LEU A 41 3.49 -13.48 3.51
N PHE A 42 3.95 -12.32 3.97
CA PHE A 42 4.36 -11.26 3.07
C PHE A 42 5.43 -11.77 2.10
N TYR A 43 6.43 -12.47 2.60
CA TYR A 43 7.49 -12.96 1.75
C TYR A 43 6.96 -13.95 0.70
N GLN A 44 6.07 -14.83 1.09
CA GLN A 44 5.46 -15.77 0.15
C GLN A 44 4.70 -15.04 -0.95
N LEU A 45 3.95 -14.02 -0.58
CA LEU A 45 3.18 -13.25 -1.56
C LEU A 45 4.09 -12.41 -2.44
N TYR A 46 5.17 -11.89 -1.91
CA TYR A 46 6.17 -11.17 -2.67
C TYR A 46 6.79 -12.06 -3.75
N GLU A 47 7.21 -13.27 -3.37
CA GLU A 47 7.79 -14.20 -4.32
C GLU A 47 6.79 -14.55 -5.43
N ARG A 48 5.56 -14.80 -5.05
CA ARG A 48 4.52 -15.15 -6.00
C ARG A 48 4.25 -14.02 -6.99
N THR A 49 4.20 -12.80 -6.51
CA THR A 49 3.98 -11.64 -7.35
C THR A 49 5.11 -11.45 -8.34
N TYR A 50 6.35 -11.63 -7.89
CA TYR A 50 7.50 -11.49 -8.76
C TYR A 50 7.53 -12.58 -9.83
N ALA A 51 7.27 -13.82 -9.45
CA ALA A 51 7.24 -14.92 -10.39
C ALA A 51 6.16 -14.71 -11.46
N LYS A 52 5.01 -14.18 -11.04
CA LYS A 52 3.91 -13.93 -11.95
C LYS A 52 4.24 -12.85 -12.98
N ARG A 53 5.00 -11.83 -12.56
CA ARG A 53 5.34 -10.71 -13.42
C ARG A 53 6.53 -11.00 -14.32
N ASN A 54 7.56 -11.66 -13.79
CA ASN A 54 8.84 -11.79 -14.46
C ASN A 54 9.20 -13.23 -14.81
N GLY A 55 8.39 -14.19 -14.39
CA GLY A 55 8.67 -15.59 -14.64
C GLY A 55 9.81 -16.15 -13.81
N THR A 56 10.33 -15.39 -12.87
CA THR A 56 11.40 -15.82 -11.98
C THR A 56 11.09 -15.39 -10.55
N ARG A 57 11.80 -16.00 -9.60
CA ARG A 57 11.65 -15.61 -8.20
C ARG A 57 12.17 -14.20 -7.98
N GLY A 58 11.62 -13.50 -7.00
CA GLY A 58 12.13 -12.20 -6.62
C GLY A 58 13.57 -12.30 -6.14
N TYR A 59 14.34 -11.26 -6.36
CA TYR A 59 15.74 -11.28 -5.99
C TYR A 59 16.00 -10.86 -4.54
N LEU A 60 14.99 -10.35 -3.83
CA LEU A 60 15.13 -10.05 -2.42
C LEU A 60 14.80 -11.31 -1.63
N THR A 61 15.57 -11.56 -0.59
CA THR A 61 15.44 -12.79 0.18
C THR A 61 14.60 -12.55 1.44
N GLU A 62 14.13 -13.65 2.01
CA GLU A 62 13.43 -13.57 3.29
C GLU A 62 14.33 -12.99 4.36
N ALA A 63 15.62 -13.32 4.34
CA ALA A 63 16.58 -12.79 5.29
C ALA A 63 16.70 -11.27 5.19
N PHE A 64 16.59 -10.72 3.98
CA PHE A 64 16.62 -9.28 3.79
C PHE A 64 15.46 -8.61 4.53
N PHE A 65 14.25 -9.15 4.37
CA PHE A 65 13.08 -8.57 5.03
C PHE A 65 13.15 -8.75 6.54
N GLN A 66 13.68 -9.86 7.02
CA GLN A 66 13.89 -10.06 8.45
C GLN A 66 14.87 -9.04 9.00
N GLU A 67 15.91 -8.75 8.24
CA GLU A 67 16.93 -7.79 8.66
C GLU A 67 16.34 -6.39 8.78
N ILE A 68 15.57 -5.92 7.79
CA ILE A 68 14.99 -4.58 7.88
C ILE A 68 13.96 -4.48 8.99
N ALA A 69 13.27 -5.58 9.29
CA ALA A 69 12.31 -5.60 10.38
C ALA A 69 13.01 -5.40 11.72
N LEU A 70 14.24 -5.89 11.86
CA LEU A 70 15.01 -5.75 13.07
C LEU A 70 15.73 -4.42 13.18
N THR A 71 16.24 -3.91 12.05
CA THR A 71 17.13 -2.75 12.07
C THR A 71 16.39 -1.43 11.90
N MET A 72 15.23 -1.43 11.26
CA MET A 72 14.51 -0.18 11.00
C MET A 72 12.99 -0.29 11.19
N PRO A 73 12.55 -0.86 12.33
CA PRO A 73 11.11 -1.05 12.54
C PRO A 73 10.33 0.27 12.60
N GLU A 74 10.99 1.36 12.97
CA GLU A 74 10.32 2.66 13.09
C GLU A 74 10.06 3.32 11.75
N GLN A 75 10.58 2.76 10.66
CA GLN A 75 10.44 3.31 9.33
C GLN A 75 9.66 2.36 8.40
N ILE A 76 8.97 1.39 8.98
CA ILE A 76 8.24 0.38 8.23
C ILE A 76 6.79 0.35 8.69
N ALA A 77 5.88 0.21 7.73
CA ALA A 77 4.48 -0.08 8.01
C ALA A 77 3.99 -1.06 6.96
N MET A 78 2.97 -1.83 7.32
CA MET A 78 2.40 -2.81 6.40
C MET A 78 0.89 -2.77 6.51
N ALA A 79 0.22 -2.59 5.36
CA ALA A 79 -1.21 -2.75 5.30
C ALA A 79 -1.50 -4.23 5.06
N VAL A 80 -2.34 -4.81 5.90
CA VAL A 80 -2.70 -6.22 5.79
C VAL A 80 -4.20 -6.32 5.65
N ALA A 81 -4.65 -7.04 4.63
CA ALA A 81 -6.07 -7.29 4.42
C ALA A 81 -6.43 -8.65 4.97
N TYR A 82 -7.55 -8.70 5.67
CA TYR A 82 -8.07 -9.93 6.27
C TYR A 82 -9.46 -10.20 5.74
N GLN A 83 -9.72 -11.47 5.44
CA GLN A 83 -11.08 -11.92 5.10
C GLN A 83 -11.42 -13.03 6.06
N SER A 84 -12.46 -12.83 6.87
CA SER A 84 -12.84 -13.78 7.93
C SER A 84 -11.65 -14.09 8.83
N ASP A 85 -10.93 -13.05 9.24
CA ASP A 85 -9.75 -13.12 10.13
C ASP A 85 -8.53 -13.83 9.52
N ILE A 86 -8.57 -14.15 8.24
CA ILE A 86 -7.44 -14.76 7.56
C ILE A 86 -6.74 -13.69 6.73
N PRO A 87 -5.43 -13.49 6.91
CA PRO A 87 -4.71 -12.50 6.09
C PRO A 87 -4.60 -12.98 4.66
N ILE A 88 -4.98 -12.10 3.72
CA ILE A 88 -5.06 -12.47 2.31
C ILE A 88 -4.18 -11.60 1.41
N ALA A 89 -3.72 -10.46 1.89
CA ALA A 89 -2.90 -9.56 1.07
C ALA A 89 -2.10 -8.63 1.96
N CYS A 90 -0.97 -8.20 1.46
CA CYS A 90 -0.09 -7.28 2.20
C CYS A 90 0.49 -6.23 1.26
N ALA A 91 0.69 -5.03 1.79
CA ALA A 91 1.44 -3.98 1.09
C ALA A 91 2.45 -3.40 2.06
N LEU A 92 3.72 -3.39 1.67
CA LEU A 92 4.80 -2.92 2.53
C LEU A 92 5.17 -1.49 2.17
N TYR A 93 5.26 -0.66 3.20
CA TYR A 93 5.68 0.73 3.06
C TYR A 93 6.93 1.00 3.85
N PHE A 94 7.75 1.92 3.33
CA PHE A 94 8.83 2.52 4.09
C PHE A 94 8.53 4.01 4.22
N TYR A 95 9.00 4.64 5.28
CA TYR A 95 8.78 6.08 5.39
C TYR A 95 9.89 6.76 6.17
N ASP A 96 10.06 8.04 5.88
CA ASP A 96 11.00 8.89 6.58
C ASP A 96 10.24 10.09 7.15
N ALA A 97 10.93 11.22 7.33
CA ALA A 97 10.32 12.38 7.98
C ALA A 97 9.21 13.03 7.18
N ASP A 98 9.22 12.90 5.86
CA ASP A 98 8.24 13.60 5.03
C ASP A 98 7.61 12.75 3.92
N THR A 99 8.10 11.56 3.64
CA THR A 99 7.64 10.78 2.49
C THR A 99 7.32 9.34 2.88
N LEU A 100 6.22 8.84 2.34
CA LEU A 100 5.85 7.43 2.42
C LEU A 100 6.19 6.79 1.08
N TYR A 101 6.87 5.65 1.12
CA TYR A 101 7.27 4.90 -0.06
C TYR A 101 6.54 3.57 -0.09
N GLY A 102 5.62 3.40 -1.04
CA GLY A 102 5.00 2.10 -1.29
C GLY A 102 5.95 1.28 -2.15
N ARG A 103 6.29 0.07 -1.71
CA ARG A 103 7.31 -0.69 -2.41
C ARG A 103 6.86 -2.05 -2.89
N TYR A 104 6.23 -2.83 -2.03
CA TYR A 104 5.92 -4.21 -2.37
C TYR A 104 4.49 -4.54 -2.03
N TRP A 105 3.91 -5.42 -2.83
CA TRP A 105 2.51 -5.80 -2.70
C TRP A 105 2.37 -7.27 -3.09
N GLY A 106 1.47 -7.97 -2.46
CA GLY A 106 1.11 -9.31 -2.89
C GLY A 106 -0.24 -9.70 -2.33
N SER A 107 -0.93 -10.60 -3.03
CA SER A 107 -2.24 -11.09 -2.63
C SER A 107 -2.35 -12.57 -3.00
N VAL A 108 -3.14 -13.31 -2.21
CA VAL A 108 -3.35 -14.75 -2.49
C VAL A 108 -4.22 -14.95 -3.73
N ALA A 109 -5.01 -13.95 -4.09
CA ALA A 109 -5.89 -14.02 -5.26
C ALA A 109 -6.24 -12.59 -5.69
N GLU A 110 -6.97 -12.46 -6.78
CA GLU A 110 -7.45 -11.16 -7.21
C GLU A 110 -8.75 -10.83 -6.48
N PHE A 111 -8.78 -9.65 -5.87
CA PHE A 111 -9.97 -9.11 -5.22
C PHE A 111 -10.21 -7.73 -5.79
N SER A 112 -11.47 -7.41 -6.11
CA SER A 112 -11.80 -6.13 -6.72
C SER A 112 -11.33 -4.96 -5.85
N TYR A 113 -10.55 -4.08 -6.45
CA TYR A 113 -10.06 -2.84 -5.86
C TYR A 113 -9.12 -3.01 -4.67
N LEU A 114 -8.74 -4.23 -4.30
CA LEU A 114 -7.92 -4.45 -3.12
C LEU A 114 -6.53 -3.84 -3.28
N HIS A 115 -5.96 -3.95 -4.47
CA HIS A 115 -4.65 -3.33 -4.74
C HIS A 115 -4.70 -1.83 -4.47
N PHE A 116 -5.74 -1.15 -4.95
CA PHE A 116 -5.86 0.29 -4.73
C PHE A 116 -6.10 0.61 -3.27
N GLU A 117 -6.88 -0.21 -2.58
CA GLU A 117 -7.13 0.02 -1.16
C GLU A 117 -5.84 -0.04 -0.36
N LEU A 118 -5.04 -1.08 -0.53
CA LEU A 118 -3.83 -1.25 0.23
C LEU A 118 -2.70 -0.32 -0.23
N CYS A 119 -2.51 -0.22 -1.54
CA CYS A 119 -1.34 0.48 -2.06
C CYS A 119 -1.52 1.99 -2.17
N TYR A 120 -2.76 2.47 -2.20
CA TYR A 120 -3.00 3.91 -2.33
C TYR A 120 -3.82 4.47 -1.19
N TYR A 121 -5.03 4.00 -0.98
CA TYR A 121 -5.91 4.66 -0.02
C TYR A 121 -5.42 4.54 1.42
N ARG A 122 -5.02 3.34 1.82
CA ARG A 122 -4.49 3.15 3.17
C ARG A 122 -3.15 3.82 3.36
N GLY A 123 -2.33 3.83 2.30
CA GLY A 123 -1.06 4.53 2.32
C GLY A 123 -1.26 6.03 2.51
N ILE A 124 -2.22 6.62 1.78
CA ILE A 124 -2.51 8.03 1.93
C ILE A 124 -2.99 8.34 3.35
N GLU A 125 -3.91 7.55 3.87
CA GLU A 125 -4.42 7.77 5.22
C GLU A 125 -3.32 7.67 6.25
N PHE A 126 -2.45 6.69 6.11
CA PHE A 126 -1.32 6.53 7.01
C PHE A 126 -0.38 7.72 6.94
N ALA A 127 -0.09 8.18 5.73
CA ALA A 127 0.79 9.33 5.54
C ALA A 127 0.21 10.59 6.19
N ILE A 128 -1.09 10.82 6.01
CA ILE A 128 -1.75 11.97 6.61
C ILE A 128 -1.69 11.87 8.14
N GLU A 129 -1.98 10.71 8.67
CA GLU A 129 -1.97 10.47 10.11
C GLU A 129 -0.59 10.71 10.72
N LYS A 130 0.47 10.35 10.00
CA LYS A 130 1.84 10.52 10.45
C LYS A 130 2.40 11.92 10.14
N GLY A 131 1.62 12.77 9.47
CA GLY A 131 2.10 14.10 9.12
C GLY A 131 3.05 14.13 7.95
N LEU A 132 3.08 13.07 7.14
CA LEU A 132 3.91 13.02 5.95
C LEU A 132 3.23 13.81 4.83
N THR A 133 4.02 14.39 3.95
CA THR A 133 3.50 15.29 2.91
C THR A 133 3.53 14.69 1.51
N LYS A 134 4.25 13.59 1.32
CA LYS A 134 4.40 13.00 -0.01
C LYS A 134 4.16 11.50 0.04
N TYR A 135 3.69 10.97 -1.07
CA TYR A 135 3.56 9.53 -1.23
C TYR A 135 4.16 9.13 -2.56
N ASP A 136 5.21 8.31 -2.50
CA ASP A 136 5.87 7.75 -3.67
C ASP A 136 5.44 6.30 -3.80
N ALA A 137 4.59 6.03 -4.76
CA ALA A 137 4.05 4.68 -4.96
C ALA A 137 4.87 3.87 -5.97
N GLY A 138 6.06 4.33 -6.32
CA GLY A 138 6.93 3.61 -7.25
C GLY A 138 6.61 3.90 -8.70
N ALA A 139 6.78 2.92 -9.57
CA ALA A 139 6.73 3.13 -11.01
C ALA A 139 5.33 3.12 -11.63
N GLN A 140 4.27 3.02 -10.84
CA GLN A 140 2.91 2.86 -11.37
C GLN A 140 2.17 4.20 -11.41
N GLY A 141 2.71 5.15 -12.17
CA GLY A 141 2.22 6.51 -12.16
C GLY A 141 0.81 6.73 -12.67
N GLU A 142 0.39 5.96 -13.65
CA GLU A 142 -0.89 6.21 -14.33
C GLU A 142 -2.10 6.09 -13.43
N HIS A 143 -2.10 5.15 -12.53
CA HIS A 143 -3.25 4.92 -11.65
C HIS A 143 -3.40 5.99 -10.59
N LYS A 144 -2.32 6.69 -10.27
CA LYS A 144 -2.29 7.63 -9.17
C LYS A 144 -3.16 8.85 -9.42
N ILE A 145 -3.15 9.35 -10.64
CA ILE A 145 -3.94 10.53 -10.99
C ILE A 145 -5.43 10.25 -10.82
N ILE A 146 -5.86 9.09 -11.26
CA ILE A 146 -7.26 8.69 -11.16
C ILE A 146 -7.71 8.58 -9.71
N ARG A 147 -6.79 8.23 -8.83
CA ARG A 147 -7.12 7.97 -7.43
C ARG A 147 -6.99 9.19 -6.51
N GLY A 148 -6.80 10.37 -7.08
CA GLY A 148 -6.82 11.59 -6.30
C GLY A 148 -5.47 12.16 -5.96
N PHE A 149 -4.43 11.76 -6.67
CA PHE A 149 -3.09 12.29 -6.50
C PHE A 149 -2.72 13.18 -7.66
N GLU A 150 -1.73 14.03 -7.44
CA GLU A 150 -1.13 14.79 -8.50
C GLU A 150 0.33 14.35 -8.67
N PRO A 151 0.73 13.99 -9.89
CA PRO A 151 2.12 13.59 -10.12
C PRO A 151 3.05 14.79 -10.03
N ILE A 152 4.25 14.54 -9.54
CA ILE A 152 5.30 15.53 -9.58
C ILE A 152 6.51 14.93 -10.29
N LYS A 153 7.55 15.76 -10.50
CA LYS A 153 8.69 15.39 -11.35
C LYS A 153 9.34 14.05 -11.02
N THR A 154 9.37 13.67 -9.77
CA THR A 154 10.09 12.48 -9.34
C THR A 154 9.16 11.29 -9.13
N HIS A 155 7.99 11.31 -9.71
CA HIS A 155 6.97 10.27 -9.54
C HIS A 155 6.39 10.23 -8.14
N SER A 156 6.66 11.22 -7.33
CA SER A 156 5.98 11.40 -6.05
C SER A 156 4.64 12.07 -6.29
N LEU A 157 3.75 11.95 -5.32
CA LEU A 157 2.41 12.51 -5.43
C LEU A 157 2.14 13.43 -4.25
N HIS A 158 1.31 14.45 -4.49
CA HIS A 158 0.83 15.32 -3.43
C HIS A 158 -0.64 15.03 -3.17
N TRP A 159 -1.06 15.26 -1.94
CA TRP A 159 -2.47 15.09 -1.60
C TRP A 159 -3.28 16.21 -2.26
N ILE A 160 -4.34 15.84 -2.94
CA ILE A 160 -5.18 16.82 -3.63
C ILE A 160 -5.88 17.74 -2.64
N GLU A 161 -6.23 17.24 -1.48
CA GLU A 161 -6.94 18.02 -0.49
C GLU A 161 -6.05 19.03 0.24
N HIS A 162 -4.77 19.07 -0.10
CA HIS A 162 -3.84 20.06 0.44
C HIS A 162 -3.24 20.88 -0.69
N PRO A 163 -4.07 21.59 -1.43
CA PRO A 163 -3.55 22.39 -2.53
C PRO A 163 -2.68 23.52 -1.98
N GLN A 164 -1.65 23.82 -2.67
CA GLN A 164 -0.70 24.85 -2.20
C GLN A 164 -0.70 26.05 -3.10
#